data_63ed16b88636b18dd830a7438435e9ab
#
_entry.id   63ed16b88636b18dd830a7438435e9ab
#
_cell.length_a   1.000
_cell.length_b   1.000
_cell.length_c   1.000
_cell.angle_alpha   90.00
_cell.angle_beta   90.00
_cell.angle_gamma   90.00
#
_symmetry.space_group_name_H-M   'P 1'
#
loop_
_entity.id
_entity.type
_entity.pdbx_description
1 polymer ?
#
loop_
_entity_poly.entity_id
_entity_poly.type
_entity_poly.pdbx_seq_one_letter_code
_entity_poly.pdbx_strand_id
1 'polypeptide(L)'
;KGKKLSNADWASKTDPDAKVARMKNGSTRLAYKPEHAVDLDTGVIVAAPIHPADKGDTTTLDPTLEAAARNLTDLGLAPTSGDPCELVTDKGYHSRAILKRHDGDIWKTRIAEPAPPNGYLRWHGDEAAQKAVYANRSRLKSAVGRKAMRKRGEMVERSFAHVLDRGGMRRAWLRGRENVHKRYLIHVAGFNLGILMRALFGCGTPKGARSASKAFLFVVQTDVALVITLIAEFDRERA
;
A
#
# COMPACT_ATOMS: atom_id res chain seq x y z
N LYS A 1 -27.19 -2.09 32.87
CA LYS A 1 -26.49 -2.13 31.54
C LYS A 1 -25.66 -3.40 31.55
N GLY A 2 -25.93 -4.34 30.61
CA GLY A 2 -25.16 -5.58 30.49
C GLY A 2 -23.67 -5.29 30.19
N LYS A 3 -22.78 -6.16 30.69
CA LYS A 3 -21.34 -6.09 30.47
C LYS A 3 -21.09 -6.14 28.95
N LYS A 4 -20.37 -5.16 28.41
CA LYS A 4 -19.96 -5.19 26.98
C LYS A 4 -18.95 -6.31 26.82
N LEU A 5 -19.22 -7.27 25.96
CA LEU A 5 -18.27 -8.31 25.58
C LEU A 5 -17.09 -7.68 24.83
N SER A 6 -15.88 -8.09 25.19
CA SER A 6 -14.63 -7.70 24.53
C SER A 6 -13.97 -8.90 23.84
N ASN A 7 -12.95 -8.66 23.00
CA ASN A 7 -12.16 -9.74 22.42
C ASN A 7 -11.38 -10.57 23.46
N ALA A 8 -11.27 -10.10 24.71
CA ALA A 8 -10.74 -10.87 25.83
C ALA A 8 -11.76 -11.87 26.39
N ASP A 9 -13.05 -11.53 26.31
CA ASP A 9 -14.15 -12.33 26.88
C ASP A 9 -14.77 -13.28 25.84
N TRP A 10 -14.51 -13.05 24.54
CA TRP A 10 -15.18 -13.78 23.47
C TRP A 10 -14.25 -14.06 22.28
N ALA A 11 -14.33 -15.28 21.76
CA ALA A 11 -13.65 -15.69 20.53
C ALA A 11 -14.65 -16.39 19.60
N SER A 12 -14.48 -16.22 18.31
CA SER A 12 -15.27 -16.93 17.31
C SER A 12 -15.00 -18.44 17.39
N LYS A 13 -16.05 -19.25 17.49
CA LYS A 13 -15.92 -20.71 17.48
C LYS A 13 -15.43 -21.25 16.12
N THR A 14 -15.73 -20.55 15.05
CA THR A 14 -15.41 -20.99 13.68
C THR A 14 -14.11 -20.39 13.14
N ASP A 15 -13.68 -19.26 13.68
CA ASP A 15 -12.45 -18.56 13.29
C ASP A 15 -11.89 -17.76 14.48
N PRO A 16 -11.11 -18.38 15.37
CA PRO A 16 -10.58 -17.74 16.58
C PRO A 16 -9.62 -16.57 16.30
N ASP A 17 -9.02 -16.55 15.10
CA ASP A 17 -8.10 -15.47 14.69
C ASP A 17 -8.82 -14.18 14.31
N ALA A 18 -10.08 -14.28 13.85
CA ALA A 18 -10.91 -13.13 13.55
C ALA A 18 -11.31 -12.39 14.83
N LYS A 19 -11.10 -11.08 14.88
CA LYS A 19 -11.41 -10.25 16.04
C LYS A 19 -12.57 -9.32 15.78
N VAL A 20 -13.32 -9.02 16.82
CA VAL A 20 -14.41 -8.06 16.79
C VAL A 20 -13.83 -6.66 16.63
N ALA A 21 -14.21 -5.97 15.57
CA ALA A 21 -13.80 -4.60 15.29
C ALA A 21 -15.00 -3.71 14.93
N ARG A 22 -14.93 -2.45 15.36
CA ARG A 22 -15.91 -1.44 15.01
C ARG A 22 -15.53 -0.81 13.66
N MET A 23 -16.44 -0.90 12.70
CA MET A 23 -16.27 -0.32 11.38
C MET A 23 -16.54 1.20 11.38
N LYS A 24 -16.07 1.91 10.35
CA LYS A 24 -16.30 3.36 10.21
C LYS A 24 -17.78 3.75 10.18
N ASN A 25 -18.64 2.87 9.67
CA ASN A 25 -20.10 3.06 9.66
C ASN A 25 -20.77 2.75 11.01
N GLY A 26 -20.01 2.51 12.07
CA GLY A 26 -20.50 2.20 13.41
C GLY A 26 -20.90 0.74 13.63
N SER A 27 -20.98 -0.09 12.59
CA SER A 27 -21.28 -1.51 12.75
C SER A 27 -20.10 -2.26 13.37
N THR A 28 -20.40 -3.37 14.05
CA THR A 28 -19.39 -4.26 14.65
C THR A 28 -19.35 -5.56 13.84
N ARG A 29 -18.15 -6.00 13.46
CA ARG A 29 -17.96 -7.22 12.67
C ARG A 29 -16.74 -7.99 13.15
N LEU A 30 -16.73 -9.29 12.89
CA LEU A 30 -15.51 -10.09 12.91
C LEU A 30 -14.68 -9.71 11.69
N ALA A 31 -13.42 -9.38 11.91
CA ALA A 31 -12.56 -8.85 10.85
C ALA A 31 -11.09 -9.20 11.06
N TYR A 32 -10.35 -9.03 9.99
CA TYR A 32 -8.91 -8.91 9.93
C TYR A 32 -8.52 -7.50 9.51
N LYS A 33 -7.33 -7.05 9.88
CA LYS A 33 -6.82 -5.73 9.53
C LYS A 33 -5.65 -5.87 8.55
N PRO A 34 -5.88 -5.70 7.23
CA PRO A 34 -4.78 -5.61 6.29
C PRO A 34 -4.11 -4.22 6.39
N GLU A 35 -2.78 -4.20 6.27
CA GLU A 35 -2.00 -2.98 6.09
C GLU A 35 -1.18 -3.07 4.81
N HIS A 36 -0.95 -1.93 4.15
CA HIS A 36 -0.10 -1.85 2.97
C HIS A 36 1.06 -0.90 3.21
N ALA A 37 2.29 -1.38 3.02
CA ALA A 37 3.44 -0.55 2.75
C ALA A 37 3.55 -0.40 1.23
N VAL A 38 3.40 0.83 0.73
CA VAL A 38 3.37 1.13 -0.70
C VAL A 38 4.53 2.06 -1.02
N ASP A 39 5.32 1.70 -2.02
CA ASP A 39 6.29 2.63 -2.59
C ASP A 39 5.56 3.77 -3.28
N LEU A 40 5.84 4.99 -2.85
CA LEU A 40 5.11 6.15 -3.33
C LEU A 40 5.50 6.54 -4.77
N ASP A 41 6.64 6.13 -5.27
CA ASP A 41 7.09 6.50 -6.62
C ASP A 41 6.49 5.60 -7.69
N THR A 42 6.43 4.30 -7.44
CA THR A 42 5.90 3.32 -8.39
C THR A 42 4.46 2.92 -8.11
N GLY A 43 4.00 3.04 -6.86
CA GLY A 43 2.72 2.52 -6.38
C GLY A 43 2.73 1.01 -6.08
N VAL A 44 3.89 0.37 -6.15
CA VAL A 44 4.07 -1.06 -5.82
C VAL A 44 3.80 -1.28 -4.33
N ILE A 45 3.05 -2.32 -4.00
CA ILE A 45 2.86 -2.77 -2.62
C ILE A 45 4.09 -3.60 -2.22
N VAL A 46 4.92 -3.03 -1.36
CA VAL A 46 6.16 -3.65 -0.87
C VAL A 46 5.87 -4.71 0.19
N ALA A 47 4.91 -4.45 1.08
CA ALA A 47 4.44 -5.42 2.07
C ALA A 47 2.94 -5.26 2.32
N ALA A 48 2.27 -6.37 2.62
CA ALA A 48 0.83 -6.40 2.88
C ALA A 48 0.47 -7.40 4.00
N PRO A 49 0.95 -7.19 5.22
CA PRO A 49 0.62 -8.05 6.35
C PRO A 49 -0.86 -7.94 6.72
N ILE A 50 -1.38 -9.01 7.34
CA ILE A 50 -2.70 -9.02 7.95
C ILE A 50 -2.55 -9.13 9.47
N HIS A 51 -3.07 -8.16 10.16
CA HIS A 51 -3.05 -8.07 11.62
C HIS A 51 -4.41 -8.46 12.24
N PRO A 52 -4.44 -8.80 13.53
CA PRO A 52 -5.70 -8.88 14.27
C PRO A 52 -6.43 -7.53 14.25
N ALA A 53 -7.75 -7.55 14.01
CA ALA A 53 -8.52 -6.33 13.78
C ALA A 53 -8.71 -5.45 15.03
N ASP A 54 -8.40 -5.97 16.21
CA ASP A 54 -8.43 -5.26 17.50
C ASP A 54 -7.14 -4.49 17.80
N LYS A 55 -6.11 -4.62 16.97
CA LYS A 55 -4.84 -3.91 17.15
C LYS A 55 -4.90 -2.52 16.52
N GLY A 56 -4.47 -1.52 17.28
CA GLY A 56 -4.36 -0.13 16.80
C GLY A 56 -3.20 0.05 15.81
N ASP A 57 -3.27 1.10 15.00
CA ASP A 57 -2.27 1.42 13.97
C ASP A 57 -0.87 1.60 14.57
N THR A 58 -0.76 2.20 15.74
CA THR A 58 0.51 2.36 16.47
C THR A 58 1.15 1.05 16.92
N THR A 59 0.38 -0.03 17.04
CA THR A 59 0.87 -1.36 17.43
C THR A 59 1.29 -2.18 16.20
N THR A 60 0.65 -1.94 15.05
CA THR A 60 0.86 -2.72 13.83
C THR A 60 1.90 -2.11 12.89
N LEU A 61 2.34 -0.88 13.16
CA LEU A 61 3.33 -0.17 12.32
C LEU A 61 4.65 -0.93 12.23
N ASP A 62 5.28 -1.23 13.38
CA ASP A 62 6.60 -1.86 13.41
C ASP A 62 6.61 -3.23 12.69
N PRO A 63 5.67 -4.16 12.95
CA PRO A 63 5.58 -5.40 12.18
C PRO A 63 5.40 -5.20 10.67
N THR A 64 4.68 -4.15 10.27
CA THR A 64 4.51 -3.80 8.85
C THR A 64 5.80 -3.27 8.24
N LEU A 65 6.53 -2.42 8.96
CA LEU A 65 7.85 -1.91 8.53
C LEU A 65 8.91 -3.01 8.47
N GLU A 66 8.91 -3.94 9.43
CA GLU A 66 9.78 -5.11 9.41
C GLU A 66 9.52 -6.00 8.18
N ALA A 67 8.26 -6.22 7.83
CA ALA A 67 7.91 -6.97 6.63
C ALA A 67 8.37 -6.23 5.36
N ALA A 68 8.20 -4.91 5.30
CA ALA A 68 8.68 -4.09 4.20
C ALA A 68 10.21 -4.10 4.10
N ALA A 69 10.91 -3.94 5.22
CA ALA A 69 12.37 -3.96 5.26
C ALA A 69 12.94 -5.30 4.78
N ARG A 70 12.36 -6.45 5.21
CA ARG A 70 12.78 -7.77 4.72
C ARG A 70 12.65 -7.87 3.20
N ASN A 71 11.49 -7.51 2.64
CA ASN A 71 11.27 -7.57 1.20
C ASN A 71 12.20 -6.63 0.41
N LEU A 72 12.51 -5.45 0.95
CA LEU A 72 13.49 -4.54 0.35
C LEU A 72 14.91 -5.07 0.44
N THR A 73 15.27 -5.75 1.53
CA THR A 73 16.58 -6.40 1.71
C THR A 73 16.79 -7.49 0.66
N ASP A 74 15.78 -8.32 0.42
CA ASP A 74 15.82 -9.38 -0.59
C ASP A 74 16.03 -8.84 -2.02
N LEU A 75 15.68 -7.57 -2.24
CA LEU A 75 15.88 -6.86 -3.51
C LEU A 75 17.18 -6.03 -3.55
N GLY A 76 17.98 -6.02 -2.49
CA GLY A 76 19.17 -5.16 -2.37
C GLY A 76 18.85 -3.67 -2.19
N LEU A 77 17.62 -3.34 -1.76
CA LEU A 77 17.12 -1.98 -1.56
C LEU A 77 16.87 -1.67 -0.07
N ALA A 78 17.57 -2.36 0.83
CA ALA A 78 17.40 -2.17 2.27
C ALA A 78 17.68 -0.72 2.68
N PRO A 79 16.80 -0.08 3.45
CA PRO A 79 17.10 1.23 4.02
C PRO A 79 18.21 1.11 5.05
N THR A 80 19.05 2.12 5.11
CA THR A 80 20.15 2.22 6.09
C THR A 80 20.06 3.52 6.87
N SER A 81 20.77 3.63 7.99
CA SER A 81 20.84 4.89 8.75
C SER A 81 21.52 6.02 7.97
N GLY A 82 22.39 5.70 7.01
CA GLY A 82 23.02 6.67 6.10
C GLY A 82 22.13 7.08 4.93
N ASP A 83 21.22 6.18 4.51
CA ASP A 83 20.23 6.41 3.45
C ASP A 83 18.84 5.90 3.92
N PRO A 84 18.15 6.65 4.79
CA PRO A 84 16.90 6.23 5.37
C PRO A 84 15.74 6.38 4.39
N CYS A 85 14.87 5.37 4.34
CA CYS A 85 13.60 5.45 3.62
C CYS A 85 12.64 6.45 4.27
N GLU A 86 11.92 7.22 3.46
CA GLU A 86 10.86 8.09 3.97
C GLU A 86 9.60 7.28 4.33
N LEU A 87 9.19 7.38 5.61
CA LEU A 87 7.97 6.77 6.13
C LEU A 87 6.84 7.81 6.18
N VAL A 88 5.86 7.68 5.30
CA VAL A 88 4.73 8.61 5.18
C VAL A 88 3.44 7.93 5.60
N THR A 89 2.86 8.31 6.74
CA THR A 89 1.63 7.71 7.27
C THR A 89 0.60 8.74 7.72
N ASP A 90 -0.63 8.28 7.94
CA ASP A 90 -1.69 9.13 8.49
C ASP A 90 -1.59 9.30 10.01
N LYS A 91 -2.52 10.07 10.56
CA LYS A 91 -2.57 10.39 11.99
C LYS A 91 -2.84 9.20 12.91
N GLY A 92 -3.36 8.08 12.39
CA GLY A 92 -3.63 6.88 13.18
C GLY A 92 -2.35 6.24 13.72
N TYR A 93 -1.25 6.42 13.00
CA TYR A 93 0.08 5.92 13.38
C TYR A 93 0.86 6.87 14.30
N HIS A 94 0.34 8.06 14.57
CA HIS A 94 1.05 9.05 15.36
C HIS A 94 1.07 8.71 16.85
N SER A 95 2.25 8.46 17.41
CA SER A 95 2.48 8.46 18.85
C SER A 95 3.90 8.99 19.16
N ARG A 96 4.06 9.54 20.36
CA ARG A 96 5.38 10.01 20.83
C ARG A 96 6.39 8.86 20.88
N ALA A 97 5.95 7.68 21.30
CA ALA A 97 6.80 6.49 21.39
C ALA A 97 7.30 6.04 20.02
N ILE A 98 6.43 6.03 19.00
CA ILE A 98 6.82 5.71 17.61
C ILE A 98 7.80 6.73 17.07
N LEU A 99 7.50 8.02 17.20
CA LEU A 99 8.37 9.08 16.70
C LEU A 99 9.75 9.06 17.35
N LYS A 100 9.80 8.84 18.68
CA LYS A 100 11.05 8.70 19.43
C LYS A 100 11.84 7.47 18.99
N ARG A 101 11.19 6.33 18.74
CA ARG A 101 11.82 5.08 18.32
C ARG A 101 12.47 5.21 16.94
N HIS A 102 11.80 5.88 16.01
CA HIS A 102 12.29 6.07 14.64
C HIS A 102 13.04 7.39 14.41
N ASP A 103 13.41 8.12 15.47
CA ASP A 103 14.25 9.31 15.33
C ASP A 103 15.73 8.91 15.16
N GLY A 104 16.26 9.13 13.97
CA GLY A 104 17.62 8.71 13.60
C GLY A 104 17.76 7.25 13.16
N ASP A 105 16.65 6.54 12.96
CA ASP A 105 16.58 5.17 12.46
C ASP A 105 16.65 5.12 10.92
N ILE A 106 16.53 3.91 10.37
CA ILE A 106 16.41 3.63 8.93
C ILE A 106 15.13 4.22 8.30
N TRP A 107 14.18 4.66 9.13
CA TRP A 107 12.91 5.29 8.71
C TRP A 107 12.89 6.77 9.03
N LYS A 108 12.83 7.63 8.02
CA LYS A 108 12.65 9.07 8.17
C LYS A 108 11.17 9.43 8.21
N THR A 109 10.63 9.68 9.40
CA THR A 109 9.19 9.82 9.62
C THR A 109 8.58 11.10 9.04
N ARG A 110 7.40 10.95 8.41
CA ARG A 110 6.45 12.00 8.02
C ARG A 110 5.04 11.54 8.42
N ILE A 111 4.81 11.43 9.71
CA ILE A 111 3.55 10.92 10.27
C ILE A 111 2.64 12.11 10.56
N ALA A 112 1.43 12.13 9.98
CA ALA A 112 0.46 13.19 10.21
C ALA A 112 0.11 13.32 11.69
N GLU A 113 0.05 14.56 12.20
CA GLU A 113 -0.22 14.83 13.61
C GLU A 113 -1.73 15.01 13.85
N PRO A 114 -2.33 14.34 14.84
CA PRO A 114 -3.69 14.65 15.26
C PRO A 114 -3.71 16.02 15.97
N ALA A 115 -4.83 16.74 15.89
CA ALA A 115 -5.01 17.95 16.67
C ALA A 115 -4.91 17.61 18.17
N PRO A 116 -4.12 18.36 18.95
CA PRO A 116 -4.00 18.13 20.39
C PRO A 116 -5.35 18.40 21.07
N PRO A 117 -5.78 17.56 22.03
CA PRO A 117 -7.10 17.67 22.65
C PRO A 117 -7.41 19.03 23.26
N ASN A 118 -6.37 19.72 23.79
CA ASN A 118 -6.50 21.01 24.48
C ASN A 118 -5.81 22.14 23.72
N GLY A 119 -5.59 22.03 22.41
CA GLY A 119 -4.93 23.03 21.59
C GLY A 119 -3.41 23.11 21.76
N TYR A 120 -2.81 22.47 22.77
CA TYR A 120 -1.37 22.48 23.04
C TYR A 120 -0.86 21.12 23.54
N LEU A 121 0.45 20.89 23.36
CA LEU A 121 1.15 19.69 23.82
C LEU A 121 1.88 19.98 25.14
N ARG A 122 1.75 19.07 26.11
CA ARG A 122 2.55 19.08 27.35
C ARG A 122 3.66 18.04 27.24
N TRP A 123 4.88 18.37 27.65
CA TRP A 123 6.06 17.53 27.46
C TRP A 123 6.57 16.83 28.72
N HIS A 124 6.24 17.28 29.89
CA HIS A 124 6.57 16.61 31.17
C HIS A 124 8.01 16.02 31.24
N GLY A 125 9.02 16.75 30.70
CA GLY A 125 10.41 16.32 30.76
C GLY A 125 10.86 15.29 29.73
N ASP A 126 10.02 14.85 28.78
CA ASP A 126 10.45 13.94 27.69
C ASP A 126 11.00 14.74 26.49
N GLU A 127 12.23 15.25 26.65
CA GLU A 127 12.92 16.04 25.62
C GLU A 127 13.17 15.27 24.33
N ALA A 128 13.48 13.95 24.43
CA ALA A 128 13.71 13.14 23.25
C ALA A 128 12.45 12.99 22.40
N ALA A 129 11.28 12.76 23.02
CA ALA A 129 10.01 12.73 22.30
C ALA A 129 9.67 14.11 21.73
N GLN A 130 9.96 15.19 22.46
CA GLN A 130 9.75 16.56 21.97
C GLN A 130 10.55 16.80 20.70
N LYS A 131 11.84 16.50 20.71
CA LYS A 131 12.74 16.62 19.56
C LYS A 131 12.21 15.83 18.36
N ALA A 132 11.86 14.56 18.55
CA ALA A 132 11.35 13.69 17.50
C ALA A 132 10.04 14.22 16.88
N VAL A 133 9.09 14.68 17.71
CA VAL A 133 7.83 15.27 17.24
C VAL A 133 8.08 16.55 16.46
N TYR A 134 8.94 17.47 16.94
CA TYR A 134 9.25 18.71 16.22
C TYR A 134 9.99 18.44 14.91
N ALA A 135 10.90 17.47 14.87
CA ALA A 135 11.58 17.03 13.65
C ALA A 135 10.58 16.46 12.62
N ASN A 136 9.67 15.59 13.04
CA ASN A 136 8.58 15.09 12.18
C ASN A 136 7.69 16.22 11.66
N ARG A 137 7.29 17.17 12.54
CA ARG A 137 6.47 18.32 12.18
C ARG A 137 7.15 19.22 11.16
N SER A 138 8.45 19.49 11.32
CA SER A 138 9.25 20.24 10.36
C SER A 138 9.26 19.57 8.98
N ARG A 139 9.49 18.24 8.94
CA ARG A 139 9.46 17.47 7.71
C ARG A 139 8.09 17.49 7.02
N LEU A 140 6.99 17.41 7.78
CA LEU A 140 5.62 17.49 7.25
C LEU A 140 5.28 18.86 6.65
N LYS A 141 5.73 19.95 7.29
CA LYS A 141 5.46 21.34 6.84
C LYS A 141 6.23 21.70 5.57
N SER A 142 7.28 20.98 5.23
CA SER A 142 8.06 21.23 4.01
C SER A 142 7.23 21.01 2.74
N ALA A 143 7.63 21.60 1.62
CA ALA A 143 6.99 21.36 0.32
C ALA A 143 7.02 19.88 -0.07
N VAL A 144 8.15 19.21 0.18
CA VAL A 144 8.33 17.77 -0.06
C VAL A 144 7.37 16.97 0.82
N GLY A 145 7.24 17.29 2.12
CA GLY A 145 6.32 16.63 3.03
C GLY A 145 4.85 16.75 2.61
N ARG A 146 4.42 17.94 2.21
CA ARG A 146 3.06 18.13 1.69
C ARG A 146 2.78 17.35 0.42
N LYS A 147 3.77 17.28 -0.50
CA LYS A 147 3.68 16.47 -1.73
C LYS A 147 3.59 14.98 -1.39
N ALA A 148 4.46 14.49 -0.49
CA ALA A 148 4.47 13.09 -0.06
C ALA A 148 3.14 12.68 0.60
N MET A 149 2.56 13.51 1.46
CA MET A 149 1.25 13.25 2.08
C MET A 149 0.11 13.13 1.08
N ARG A 150 0.07 13.99 0.04
CA ARG A 150 -0.92 13.88 -1.04
C ARG A 150 -0.74 12.58 -1.83
N LYS A 151 0.51 12.29 -2.22
CA LYS A 151 0.85 11.08 -2.98
C LYS A 151 0.53 9.80 -2.19
N ARG A 152 0.81 9.80 -0.88
CA ARG A 152 0.43 8.73 0.03
C ARG A 152 -1.06 8.45 -0.01
N GLY A 153 -1.91 9.47 0.13
CA GLY A 153 -3.37 9.30 0.05
C GLY A 153 -3.77 8.60 -1.25
N GLU A 154 -3.30 9.11 -2.39
CA GLU A 154 -3.62 8.56 -3.70
C GLU A 154 -3.14 7.09 -3.84
N MET A 155 -1.87 6.79 -3.54
CA MET A 155 -1.29 5.47 -3.79
C MET A 155 -1.85 4.40 -2.86
N VAL A 156 -2.01 4.72 -1.56
CA VAL A 156 -2.54 3.77 -0.58
C VAL A 156 -4.02 3.52 -0.81
N GLU A 157 -4.82 4.55 -1.09
CA GLU A 157 -6.25 4.37 -1.39
C GLU A 157 -6.46 3.54 -2.67
N ARG A 158 -5.66 3.78 -3.71
CA ARG A 158 -5.68 3.00 -4.95
C ARG A 158 -5.35 1.53 -4.70
N SER A 159 -4.33 1.23 -3.90
CA SER A 159 -3.95 -0.14 -3.56
C SER A 159 -5.05 -0.88 -2.81
N PHE A 160 -5.67 -0.24 -1.83
CA PHE A 160 -6.80 -0.82 -1.10
C PHE A 160 -8.05 -0.98 -1.96
N ALA A 161 -8.40 0.02 -2.77
CA ALA A 161 -9.54 -0.08 -3.69
C ALA A 161 -9.37 -1.25 -4.67
N HIS A 162 -8.16 -1.46 -5.18
CA HIS A 162 -7.90 -2.58 -6.07
C HIS A 162 -8.03 -3.93 -5.36
N VAL A 163 -7.35 -4.12 -4.23
CA VAL A 163 -7.32 -5.42 -3.54
C VAL A 163 -8.67 -5.71 -2.86
N LEU A 164 -9.26 -4.74 -2.17
CA LEU A 164 -10.49 -4.96 -1.40
C LEU A 164 -11.75 -4.94 -2.27
N ASP A 165 -11.87 -3.98 -3.19
CA ASP A 165 -13.10 -3.80 -3.96
C ASP A 165 -13.08 -4.65 -5.24
N ARG A 166 -12.09 -4.48 -6.11
CA ARG A 166 -11.97 -5.26 -7.35
C ARG A 166 -11.54 -6.70 -7.09
N GLY A 167 -10.63 -6.92 -6.15
CA GLY A 167 -10.16 -8.25 -5.72
C GLY A 167 -11.16 -8.99 -4.83
N GLY A 168 -12.25 -8.36 -4.41
CA GLY A 168 -13.27 -8.99 -3.56
C GLY A 168 -12.81 -9.36 -2.16
N MET A 169 -11.70 -8.76 -1.68
CA MET A 169 -11.12 -9.09 -0.37
C MET A 169 -11.78 -8.35 0.81
N ARG A 170 -12.86 -7.59 0.59
CA ARG A 170 -13.68 -7.04 1.70
C ARG A 170 -14.38 -8.12 2.52
N ARG A 171 -14.53 -9.32 1.96
CA ARG A 171 -15.09 -10.49 2.66
C ARG A 171 -14.11 -11.65 2.55
N ALA A 172 -13.68 -12.17 3.69
CA ALA A 172 -12.87 -13.38 3.73
C ALA A 172 -13.79 -14.61 3.72
N TRP A 173 -13.54 -15.53 2.80
CA TRP A 173 -14.22 -16.84 2.73
C TRP A 173 -13.39 -17.94 3.39
N LEU A 174 -12.12 -17.65 3.65
CA LEU A 174 -11.18 -18.53 4.33
C LEU A 174 -11.19 -18.24 5.83
N ARG A 175 -10.81 -19.22 6.62
CA ARG A 175 -10.64 -19.12 8.06
C ARG A 175 -9.17 -19.20 8.43
N GLY A 176 -8.82 -18.54 9.53
CA GLY A 176 -7.45 -18.41 10.00
C GLY A 176 -6.68 -17.33 9.28
N ARG A 177 -5.97 -16.53 10.06
CA ARG A 177 -5.23 -15.35 9.58
C ARG A 177 -4.21 -15.71 8.48
N GLU A 178 -3.54 -16.85 8.62
CA GLU A 178 -2.54 -17.29 7.66
C GLU A 178 -3.16 -17.59 6.28
N ASN A 179 -4.29 -18.30 6.24
CA ASN A 179 -4.97 -18.63 4.99
C ASN A 179 -5.54 -17.38 4.31
N VAL A 180 -6.11 -16.47 5.11
CA VAL A 180 -6.58 -15.18 4.62
C VAL A 180 -5.41 -14.36 4.05
N HIS A 181 -4.25 -14.36 4.74
CA HIS A 181 -3.04 -13.66 4.28
C HIS A 181 -2.50 -14.25 2.97
N LYS A 182 -2.40 -15.57 2.84
CA LYS A 182 -1.98 -16.23 1.59
C LYS A 182 -2.85 -15.79 0.41
N ARG A 183 -4.16 -15.81 0.58
CA ARG A 183 -5.08 -15.35 -0.46
C ARG A 183 -4.92 -13.85 -0.74
N TYR A 184 -4.73 -13.04 0.29
CA TYR A 184 -4.52 -11.61 0.17
C TYR A 184 -3.29 -11.29 -0.68
N LEU A 185 -2.18 -12.00 -0.43
CA LEU A 185 -0.93 -11.85 -1.19
C LEU A 185 -1.08 -12.18 -2.68
N ILE A 186 -1.95 -13.13 -3.05
CA ILE A 186 -2.25 -13.41 -4.48
C ILE A 186 -2.86 -12.17 -5.15
N HIS A 187 -3.79 -11.48 -4.49
CA HIS A 187 -4.38 -10.25 -5.02
C HIS A 187 -3.38 -9.09 -5.08
N VAL A 188 -2.51 -8.99 -4.08
CA VAL A 188 -1.39 -8.02 -4.06
C VAL A 188 -0.42 -8.29 -5.21
N ALA A 189 -0.04 -9.55 -5.43
CA ALA A 189 0.81 -9.94 -6.54
C ALA A 189 0.18 -9.58 -7.90
N GLY A 190 -1.12 -9.84 -8.08
CA GLY A 190 -1.86 -9.44 -9.28
C GLY A 190 -1.88 -7.92 -9.49
N PHE A 191 -2.00 -7.13 -8.42
CA PHE A 191 -1.91 -5.67 -8.49
C PHE A 191 -0.52 -5.21 -8.91
N ASN A 192 0.53 -5.72 -8.28
CA ASN A 192 1.92 -5.39 -8.59
C ASN A 192 2.29 -5.81 -10.02
N LEU A 193 1.86 -7.01 -10.45
CA LEU A 193 2.04 -7.47 -11.82
C LEU A 193 1.40 -6.50 -12.83
N GLY A 194 0.20 -5.98 -12.54
CA GLY A 194 -0.45 -4.98 -13.37
C GLY A 194 0.34 -3.66 -13.46
N ILE A 195 1.05 -3.25 -12.39
CA ILE A 195 1.97 -2.10 -12.43
C ILE A 195 3.17 -2.42 -13.33
N LEU A 196 3.81 -3.56 -13.13
CA LEU A 196 4.96 -4.01 -13.92
C LEU A 196 4.62 -4.11 -15.40
N MET A 197 3.48 -4.73 -15.73
CA MET A 197 3.03 -4.84 -17.13
C MET A 197 2.80 -3.47 -17.78
N ARG A 198 2.25 -2.49 -17.04
CA ARG A 198 2.12 -1.12 -17.57
C ARG A 198 3.46 -0.46 -17.83
N ALA A 199 4.43 -0.67 -16.94
CA ALA A 199 5.77 -0.11 -17.10
C ALA A 199 6.51 -0.71 -18.30
N LEU A 200 6.39 -2.03 -18.52
CA LEU A 200 7.12 -2.75 -19.57
C LEU A 200 6.40 -2.73 -20.93
N PHE A 201 5.07 -2.82 -20.94
CA PHE A 201 4.29 -3.07 -22.16
C PHE A 201 3.19 -2.01 -22.42
N GLY A 202 3.10 -0.96 -21.60
CA GLY A 202 2.06 0.06 -21.72
C GLY A 202 0.64 -0.40 -21.34
N CYS A 203 0.46 -1.66 -20.92
CA CYS A 203 -0.86 -2.24 -20.59
C CYS A 203 -0.81 -3.02 -19.28
N GLY A 204 -1.82 -2.83 -18.42
CA GLY A 204 -1.85 -3.37 -17.06
C GLY A 204 -2.50 -4.76 -16.91
N THR A 205 -2.86 -5.42 -18.01
CA THR A 205 -3.47 -6.76 -17.98
C THR A 205 -2.99 -7.63 -19.15
N PRO A 206 -2.92 -8.97 -18.99
CA PRO A 206 -2.61 -9.88 -20.10
C PRO A 206 -3.58 -9.75 -21.28
N LYS A 207 -4.87 -9.46 -21.00
CA LYS A 207 -5.87 -9.21 -22.05
C LYS A 207 -5.55 -7.93 -22.84
N GLY A 208 -5.15 -6.85 -22.15
CA GLY A 208 -4.73 -5.60 -22.80
C GLY A 208 -3.48 -5.79 -23.64
N ALA A 209 -2.47 -6.52 -23.15
CA ALA A 209 -1.25 -6.85 -23.90
C ALA A 209 -1.57 -7.62 -25.18
N ARG A 210 -2.44 -8.63 -25.09
CA ARG A 210 -2.87 -9.43 -26.26
C ARG A 210 -3.63 -8.59 -27.28
N SER A 211 -4.44 -7.64 -26.85
CA SER A 211 -5.16 -6.72 -27.74
C SER A 211 -4.22 -5.75 -28.44
N ALA A 212 -3.24 -5.20 -27.71
CA ALA A 212 -2.22 -4.31 -28.27
C ALA A 212 -1.33 -5.03 -29.30
N SER A 213 -0.91 -6.27 -29.03
CA SER A 213 -0.14 -7.08 -29.96
C SER A 213 -0.91 -7.41 -31.23
N LYS A 214 -2.22 -7.68 -31.15
CA LYS A 214 -3.07 -7.87 -32.33
C LYS A 214 -3.22 -6.62 -33.15
N ALA A 215 -3.39 -5.45 -32.51
CA ALA A 215 -3.47 -4.17 -33.20
C ALA A 215 -2.15 -3.84 -33.93
N PHE A 216 -1.01 -4.08 -33.31
CA PHE A 216 0.30 -3.91 -33.92
C PHE A 216 0.49 -4.82 -35.14
N LEU A 217 0.12 -6.11 -35.01
CA LEU A 217 0.20 -7.08 -36.11
C LEU A 217 -0.70 -6.66 -37.28
N PHE A 218 -1.90 -6.16 -37.01
CA PHE A 218 -2.82 -5.64 -38.02
C PHE A 218 -2.25 -4.44 -38.78
N VAL A 219 -1.63 -3.49 -38.08
CA VAL A 219 -0.99 -2.32 -38.71
C VAL A 219 0.16 -2.77 -39.62
N VAL A 220 1.05 -3.66 -39.17
CA VAL A 220 2.15 -4.17 -40.00
C VAL A 220 1.63 -4.92 -41.23
N GLN A 221 0.56 -5.72 -41.08
CA GLN A 221 -0.04 -6.41 -42.23
C GLN A 221 -0.65 -5.46 -43.26
N THR A 222 -1.31 -4.39 -42.80
CA THR A 222 -1.87 -3.37 -43.72
C THR A 222 -0.78 -2.58 -44.45
N ASP A 223 0.30 -2.21 -43.77
CA ASP A 223 1.42 -1.50 -44.38
C ASP A 223 2.14 -2.37 -45.40
N VAL A 224 2.38 -3.63 -45.13
CA VAL A 224 2.97 -4.60 -46.08
C VAL A 224 2.08 -4.80 -47.30
N ALA A 225 0.75 -4.95 -47.10
CA ALA A 225 -0.19 -5.10 -48.21
C ALA A 225 -0.22 -3.85 -49.11
N LEU A 226 -0.16 -2.66 -48.50
CA LEU A 226 -0.08 -1.39 -49.28
C LEU A 226 1.17 -1.33 -50.12
N VAL A 227 2.34 -1.66 -49.56
CA VAL A 227 3.62 -1.69 -50.31
C VAL A 227 3.57 -2.68 -51.46
N ILE A 228 3.04 -3.89 -51.27
CA ILE A 228 2.88 -4.89 -52.32
C ILE A 228 1.98 -4.35 -53.45
N THR A 229 0.88 -3.68 -53.10
CA THR A 229 -0.04 -3.10 -54.09
C THR A 229 0.64 -2.02 -54.91
N LEU A 230 1.37 -1.12 -54.27
CA LEU A 230 2.12 -0.06 -54.96
C LEU A 230 3.19 -0.59 -55.91
N ILE A 231 3.90 -1.66 -55.54
CA ILE A 231 4.88 -2.33 -56.39
C ILE A 231 4.17 -2.93 -57.61
N ALA A 232 3.06 -3.60 -57.44
CA ALA A 232 2.30 -4.23 -58.53
C ALA A 232 1.71 -3.18 -59.50
N GLU A 233 1.31 -1.99 -59.04
CA GLU A 233 0.88 -0.88 -59.86
C GLU A 233 2.05 -0.33 -60.67
N PHE A 234 3.20 -0.11 -60.06
CA PHE A 234 4.40 0.38 -60.70
C PHE A 234 4.91 -0.56 -61.82
N ASP A 235 4.87 -1.86 -61.58
CA ASP A 235 5.23 -2.87 -62.58
C ASP A 235 4.23 -2.89 -63.78
N ARG A 236 2.96 -2.58 -63.50
CA ARG A 236 1.93 -2.52 -64.54
C ARG A 236 2.03 -1.29 -65.46
N GLU A 237 2.55 -0.17 -64.92
CA GLU A 237 2.79 1.03 -65.72
C GLU A 237 4.07 0.96 -66.60
N ARG A 238 4.92 -0.03 -66.34
CA ARG A 238 6.18 -0.26 -67.11
C ARG A 238 6.06 -1.32 -68.19
N ALA A 239 4.99 -2.10 -68.22
CA ALA A 239 4.71 -3.12 -69.23
C ALA A 239 3.83 -2.60 -70.36
#